data_f9a1f3cc3ac3571000019679c753e196
#
_entry.id   f9a1f3cc3ac3571000019679c753e196
#
_cell.length_a   1.000
_cell.length_b   1.000
_cell.length_c   1.000
_cell.angle_alpha   90.00
_cell.angle_beta   90.00
_cell.angle_gamma   90.00
#
_symmetry.space_group_name_H-M   'P 1'
#
loop_
_entity.id
_entity.type
_entity.pdbx_description
1 polymer ?
#
loop_
_entity_poly.entity_id
_entity_poly.type
_entity_poly.pdbx_seq_one_letter_code
_entity_poly.pdbx_strand_id
1 'polypeptide(L)'
;MTDSIFDITQHCVRVDLNEEISSFNFSCGDDDLDDFFHNHALLYSKEHLGKTYVFVDNDTSKIVAFFTVSNDSIKTTFIPKNSTNRVQRKIPGLKHLRTYPAVLIGRLGVNKSFQGKGLKIGRQVVNFIKLWFLDDNNKTGCRFLVVDAYNKPEVLSFYEQNGFKYLYATEDDEKEATQSDSESLNTRLMFLDLLHTTIL
;
A
#
# COMPACT_ATOMS: atom_id res chain seq x y z
N MET A 1 13.41 -32.24 6.11
CA MET A 1 12.71 -31.57 5.02
C MET A 1 12.57 -30.12 5.45
N THR A 2 13.32 -29.21 4.86
CA THR A 2 13.16 -27.79 5.12
C THR A 2 11.84 -27.40 4.47
N ASP A 3 10.82 -27.13 5.29
CA ASP A 3 9.58 -26.52 4.80
C ASP A 3 9.97 -25.27 4.02
N SER A 4 9.83 -25.29 2.71
CA SER A 4 10.09 -24.14 1.86
C SER A 4 9.10 -23.06 2.29
N ILE A 5 9.61 -21.95 2.79
CA ILE A 5 8.78 -20.79 3.16
C ILE A 5 8.03 -20.38 1.90
N PHE A 6 6.70 -20.30 1.97
CA PHE A 6 5.85 -19.87 0.86
C PHE A 6 6.26 -18.45 0.43
N ASP A 7 6.69 -18.31 -0.81
CA ASP A 7 7.14 -17.06 -1.42
C ASP A 7 6.17 -16.70 -2.56
N ILE A 8 5.50 -15.54 -2.46
CA ILE A 8 4.51 -15.12 -3.47
C ILE A 8 5.12 -14.91 -4.86
N THR A 9 6.42 -14.62 -4.96
CA THR A 9 7.08 -14.41 -6.25
C THR A 9 7.42 -15.71 -6.97
N GLN A 10 7.46 -16.83 -6.23
CA GLN A 10 7.76 -18.16 -6.75
C GLN A 10 6.50 -19.01 -6.92
N HIS A 11 5.57 -18.89 -5.98
CA HIS A 11 4.39 -19.75 -5.91
C HIS A 11 3.12 -19.12 -6.51
N CYS A 12 3.16 -17.84 -6.84
CA CYS A 12 2.01 -17.13 -7.40
C CYS A 12 2.33 -16.45 -8.72
N VAL A 13 1.32 -16.33 -9.57
CA VAL A 13 1.31 -15.41 -10.69
C VAL A 13 0.61 -14.11 -10.26
N ARG A 14 1.22 -12.95 -10.58
CA ARG A 14 0.55 -11.67 -10.44
C ARG A 14 -0.20 -11.34 -11.73
N VAL A 15 -1.48 -11.09 -11.60
CA VAL A 15 -2.36 -10.73 -12.72
C VAL A 15 -3.12 -9.44 -12.43
N ASP A 16 -3.53 -8.76 -13.49
CA ASP A 16 -4.46 -7.63 -13.39
C ASP A 16 -5.86 -8.19 -13.07
N LEU A 17 -6.59 -7.55 -12.15
CA LEU A 17 -7.97 -7.95 -11.86
C LEU A 17 -8.84 -7.79 -13.12
N ASN A 18 -9.55 -8.82 -13.47
CA ASN A 18 -10.50 -8.88 -14.57
C ASN A 18 -11.82 -9.51 -14.12
N GLU A 19 -12.80 -9.62 -15.02
CA GLU A 19 -14.13 -10.16 -14.70
C GLU A 19 -14.08 -11.63 -14.26
N GLU A 20 -13.20 -12.42 -14.85
CA GLU A 20 -13.02 -13.83 -14.48
C GLU A 20 -12.49 -13.96 -13.05
N ILE A 21 -11.39 -13.26 -12.74
CA ILE A 21 -10.73 -13.34 -11.42
C ILE A 21 -11.59 -12.71 -10.32
N SER A 22 -12.35 -11.65 -10.62
CA SER A 22 -13.26 -11.04 -9.66
C SER A 22 -14.38 -11.97 -9.20
N SER A 23 -14.69 -13.02 -9.99
CA SER A 23 -15.67 -14.04 -9.63
C SER A 23 -15.11 -15.10 -8.69
N PHE A 24 -13.80 -15.15 -8.48
CA PHE A 24 -13.18 -16.14 -7.59
C PHE A 24 -13.52 -15.82 -6.13
N ASN A 25 -13.66 -16.87 -5.35
CA ASN A 25 -13.95 -16.73 -3.93
C ASN A 25 -12.73 -16.13 -3.21
N PHE A 26 -12.88 -14.92 -2.69
CA PHE A 26 -11.89 -14.23 -1.90
C PHE A 26 -12.54 -13.63 -0.63
N SER A 27 -11.90 -13.78 0.50
CA SER A 27 -12.20 -13.03 1.71
C SER A 27 -10.94 -12.84 2.53
N CYS A 28 -10.65 -11.61 2.91
CA CYS A 28 -9.57 -11.28 3.84
C CYS A 28 -10.06 -11.14 5.29
N GLY A 29 -11.39 -11.08 5.49
CA GLY A 29 -12.01 -10.96 6.78
C GLY A 29 -12.24 -9.54 7.28
N ASP A 30 -12.05 -8.58 6.40
CA ASP A 30 -12.47 -7.20 6.57
C ASP A 30 -13.56 -6.92 5.55
N ASP A 31 -14.76 -6.58 6.03
CA ASP A 31 -15.96 -6.46 5.19
C ASP A 31 -15.82 -5.34 4.15
N ASP A 32 -15.14 -4.22 4.47
CA ASP A 32 -14.91 -3.11 3.53
C ASP A 32 -13.95 -3.53 2.40
N LEU A 33 -12.89 -4.26 2.74
CA LEU A 33 -11.94 -4.76 1.74
C LEU A 33 -12.55 -5.86 0.87
N ASP A 34 -13.35 -6.75 1.45
CA ASP A 34 -14.04 -7.81 0.73
C ASP A 34 -15.11 -7.22 -0.22
N ASP A 35 -15.91 -6.26 0.26
CA ASP A 35 -16.88 -5.52 -0.56
C ASP A 35 -16.21 -4.76 -1.71
N PHE A 36 -15.12 -4.03 -1.41
CA PHE A 36 -14.35 -3.34 -2.43
C PHE A 36 -13.86 -4.30 -3.52
N PHE A 37 -13.27 -5.43 -3.12
CA PHE A 37 -12.74 -6.41 -4.07
C PHE A 37 -13.81 -6.93 -5.04
N HIS A 38 -14.96 -7.34 -4.51
CA HIS A 38 -16.01 -7.96 -5.31
C HIS A 38 -16.86 -6.96 -6.10
N ASN A 39 -17.13 -5.77 -5.56
CA ASN A 39 -18.15 -4.88 -6.11
C ASN A 39 -17.57 -3.60 -6.73
N HIS A 40 -16.36 -3.16 -6.34
CA HIS A 40 -15.85 -1.84 -6.71
C HIS A 40 -14.54 -1.87 -7.49
N ALA A 41 -13.66 -2.84 -7.26
CA ALA A 41 -12.29 -2.82 -7.81
C ALA A 41 -12.24 -2.78 -9.34
N LEU A 42 -13.13 -3.50 -10.04
CA LEU A 42 -13.24 -3.45 -11.50
C LEU A 42 -13.74 -2.10 -12.01
N LEU A 43 -14.70 -1.49 -11.31
CA LEU A 43 -15.23 -0.17 -11.67
C LEU A 43 -14.12 0.89 -11.51
N TYR A 44 -13.35 0.84 -10.42
CA TYR A 44 -12.19 1.72 -10.22
C TYR A 44 -11.18 1.62 -11.36
N SER A 45 -10.94 0.40 -11.85
CA SER A 45 -10.03 0.19 -12.99
C SER A 45 -10.59 0.75 -14.29
N LYS A 46 -11.89 0.59 -14.56
CA LYS A 46 -12.57 1.13 -15.75
C LYS A 46 -12.60 2.66 -15.77
N GLU A 47 -12.77 3.28 -14.60
CA GLU A 47 -12.76 4.74 -14.43
C GLU A 47 -11.35 5.33 -14.27
N HIS A 48 -10.31 4.53 -14.39
CA HIS A 48 -8.91 4.93 -14.18
C HIS A 48 -8.62 5.59 -12.81
N LEU A 49 -9.41 5.28 -11.79
CA LEU A 49 -9.22 5.77 -10.41
C LEU A 49 -8.15 4.98 -9.66
N GLY A 50 -7.90 3.75 -10.08
CA GLY A 50 -6.86 2.88 -9.53
C GLY A 50 -6.75 1.59 -10.32
N LYS A 51 -5.69 0.84 -10.10
CA LYS A 51 -5.49 -0.49 -10.68
C LYS A 51 -5.37 -1.53 -9.60
N THR A 52 -6.12 -2.61 -9.71
CA THR A 52 -6.08 -3.73 -8.77
C THR A 52 -5.34 -4.90 -9.38
N TYR A 53 -4.41 -5.43 -8.61
CA TYR A 53 -3.58 -6.59 -8.94
C TYR A 53 -3.81 -7.71 -7.93
N VAL A 54 -3.74 -8.93 -8.42
CA VAL A 54 -4.06 -10.14 -7.65
C VAL A 54 -2.90 -11.12 -7.74
N PHE A 55 -2.53 -11.72 -6.64
CA PHE A 55 -1.64 -12.88 -6.59
C PHE A 55 -2.48 -14.15 -6.54
N VAL A 56 -2.34 -14.97 -7.56
CA VAL A 56 -3.04 -16.26 -7.69
C VAL A 56 -2.03 -17.38 -7.51
N ASP A 57 -2.30 -18.28 -6.60
CA ASP A 57 -1.48 -19.47 -6.32
C ASP A 57 -1.45 -20.40 -7.53
N ASN A 58 -0.26 -20.79 -7.97
CA ASN A 58 -0.05 -21.58 -9.19
C ASN A 58 -0.62 -22.99 -9.10
N ASP A 59 -0.65 -23.58 -7.90
CA ASP A 59 -1.06 -24.98 -7.71
C ASP A 59 -2.57 -25.09 -7.47
N THR A 60 -3.13 -24.13 -6.72
CA THR A 60 -4.53 -24.20 -6.28
C THR A 60 -5.47 -23.26 -7.01
N SER A 61 -4.93 -22.33 -7.81
CA SER A 61 -5.68 -21.24 -8.47
C SER A 61 -6.47 -20.35 -7.49
N LYS A 62 -6.10 -20.36 -6.21
CA LYS A 62 -6.73 -19.50 -5.20
C LYS A 62 -6.10 -18.12 -5.19
N ILE A 63 -6.91 -17.10 -4.94
CA ILE A 63 -6.41 -15.76 -4.67
C ILE A 63 -5.71 -15.77 -3.30
N VAL A 64 -4.44 -15.43 -3.29
CA VAL A 64 -3.59 -15.31 -2.08
C VAL A 64 -3.72 -13.93 -1.47
N ALA A 65 -3.62 -12.90 -2.31
CA ALA A 65 -3.71 -11.51 -1.90
C ALA A 65 -4.09 -10.61 -3.08
N PHE A 66 -4.62 -9.43 -2.78
CA PHE A 66 -4.76 -8.35 -3.76
C PHE A 66 -4.21 -7.04 -3.21
N PHE A 67 -3.90 -6.12 -4.10
CA PHE A 67 -3.62 -4.74 -3.78
C PHE A 67 -4.09 -3.81 -4.90
N THR A 68 -4.48 -2.59 -4.51
CA THR A 68 -4.89 -1.54 -5.45
C THR A 68 -3.93 -0.37 -5.32
N VAL A 69 -3.47 0.15 -6.45
CA VAL A 69 -2.61 1.32 -6.51
C VAL A 69 -3.21 2.41 -7.40
N SER A 70 -2.95 3.65 -7.04
CA SER A 70 -3.30 4.83 -7.83
C SER A 70 -2.19 5.88 -7.78
N ASN A 71 -2.20 6.79 -8.76
CA ASN A 71 -1.28 7.93 -8.76
C ASN A 71 -1.60 8.86 -7.58
N ASP A 72 -0.56 9.34 -6.92
CA ASP A 72 -0.68 10.28 -5.82
C ASP A 72 0.52 11.23 -5.77
N SER A 73 0.52 12.15 -4.81
CA SER A 73 1.61 13.07 -4.57
C SER A 73 1.64 13.60 -3.15
N ILE A 74 2.81 13.72 -2.56
CA ILE A 74 2.98 14.41 -1.28
C ILE A 74 3.15 15.91 -1.54
N LYS A 75 2.14 16.71 -1.15
CA LYS A 75 2.12 18.16 -1.27
C LYS A 75 2.69 18.81 -0.02
N THR A 76 3.92 19.31 -0.09
CA THR A 76 4.63 19.87 1.08
C THR A 76 4.19 21.28 1.45
N THR A 77 3.38 21.94 0.60
CA THR A 77 2.88 23.30 0.88
C THR A 77 1.79 23.37 1.94
N PHE A 78 1.14 22.25 2.21
CA PHE A 78 -0.02 22.18 3.12
C PHE A 78 0.24 21.35 4.37
N ILE A 79 1.49 20.87 4.55
CA ILE A 79 1.87 20.09 5.72
C ILE A 79 2.81 20.88 6.61
N PRO A 80 2.83 20.64 7.94
CA PRO A 80 3.71 21.31 8.88
C PRO A 80 5.19 21.21 8.49
N LYS A 81 6.00 22.18 8.90
CA LYS A 81 7.43 22.25 8.53
C LYS A 81 8.22 21.01 8.96
N ASN A 82 7.92 20.42 10.11
CA ASN A 82 8.51 19.17 10.58
C ASN A 82 8.16 17.99 9.68
N SER A 83 6.93 17.89 9.19
CA SER A 83 6.52 16.87 8.22
C SER A 83 7.19 17.10 6.86
N THR A 84 7.23 18.34 6.39
CA THR A 84 8.00 18.73 5.19
C THR A 84 9.46 18.28 5.29
N ASN A 85 10.12 18.54 6.43
CA ASN A 85 11.51 18.15 6.67
C ASN A 85 11.68 16.61 6.64
N ARG A 86 10.70 15.83 7.12
CA ARG A 86 10.75 14.37 7.05
C ARG A 86 10.74 13.85 5.62
N VAL A 87 9.91 14.43 4.76
CA VAL A 87 9.82 14.09 3.34
C VAL A 87 11.10 14.49 2.61
N GLN A 88 11.61 15.68 2.86
CA GLN A 88 12.73 16.27 2.12
C GLN A 88 14.11 15.82 2.61
N ARG A 89 14.23 15.30 3.83
CA ARG A 89 15.49 15.03 4.52
C ARG A 89 16.53 14.26 3.72
N LYS A 90 16.09 13.37 2.84
CA LYS A 90 16.95 12.48 2.07
C LYS A 90 16.91 12.76 0.56
N ILE A 91 16.30 13.86 0.17
CA ILE A 91 16.26 14.26 -1.24
C ILE A 91 17.44 15.18 -1.49
N PRO A 92 18.45 14.75 -2.27
CA PRO A 92 19.55 15.60 -2.65
C PRO A 92 19.04 16.69 -3.58
N GLY A 93 19.46 17.91 -3.36
CA GLY A 93 19.27 18.92 -4.35
C GLY A 93 18.71 20.24 -3.87
N LEU A 94 19.02 21.19 -4.69
CA LEU A 94 18.89 22.63 -4.51
C LEU A 94 17.46 23.12 -4.72
N LYS A 95 16.54 22.26 -5.14
CA LYS A 95 15.15 22.63 -5.38
C LYS A 95 14.22 21.76 -4.53
N HIS A 96 13.78 22.32 -3.43
CA HIS A 96 12.66 21.76 -2.70
C HIS A 96 11.41 21.88 -3.57
N LEU A 97 10.89 20.73 -4.02
CA LEU A 97 9.66 20.68 -4.75
C LEU A 97 8.47 20.93 -3.82
N ARG A 98 7.43 21.55 -4.34
CA ARG A 98 6.15 21.69 -3.62
C ARG A 98 5.34 20.40 -3.62
N THR A 99 5.62 19.51 -4.57
CA THR A 99 4.91 18.26 -4.78
C THR A 99 5.90 17.19 -5.18
N TYR A 100 5.83 16.04 -4.54
CA TYR A 100 6.67 14.88 -4.81
C TYR A 100 5.83 13.73 -5.36
N PRO A 101 6.28 13.05 -6.43
CA PRO A 101 5.54 11.93 -7.01
C PRO A 101 5.45 10.77 -6.02
N ALA A 102 4.24 10.26 -5.86
CA ALA A 102 3.93 9.13 -5.01
C ALA A 102 2.93 8.18 -5.68
N VAL A 103 2.84 6.99 -5.15
CA VAL A 103 1.77 6.03 -5.45
C VAL A 103 1.07 5.71 -4.15
N LEU A 104 -0.25 5.81 -4.16
CA LEU A 104 -1.12 5.38 -3.07
C LEU A 104 -1.36 3.87 -3.19
N ILE A 105 -1.07 3.13 -2.12
CA ILE A 105 -1.61 1.78 -1.92
C ILE A 105 -2.98 1.96 -1.26
N GLY A 106 -4.03 2.00 -2.09
CA GLY A 106 -5.38 2.31 -1.62
C GLY A 106 -6.03 1.15 -0.88
N ARG A 107 -5.71 -0.09 -1.27
CA ARG A 107 -6.23 -1.31 -0.64
C ARG A 107 -5.17 -2.40 -0.67
N LEU A 108 -5.13 -3.21 0.39
CA LEU A 108 -4.31 -4.43 0.46
C LEU A 108 -5.04 -5.46 1.31
N GLY A 109 -5.40 -6.59 0.71
CA GLY A 109 -6.07 -7.70 1.38
C GLY A 109 -5.31 -9.01 1.19
N VAL A 110 -5.17 -9.78 2.28
CA VAL A 110 -4.61 -11.14 2.25
C VAL A 110 -5.72 -12.13 2.56
N ASN A 111 -5.89 -13.15 1.73
CA ASN A 111 -6.93 -14.16 1.92
C ASN A 111 -6.78 -14.86 3.28
N LYS A 112 -7.88 -15.04 3.99
CA LYS A 112 -7.94 -15.68 5.32
C LYS A 112 -7.19 -17.02 5.38
N SER A 113 -7.23 -17.80 4.31
CA SER A 113 -6.56 -19.12 4.25
C SER A 113 -5.03 -19.01 4.25
N PHE A 114 -4.48 -17.83 3.91
CA PHE A 114 -3.04 -17.54 3.87
C PHE A 114 -2.58 -16.59 4.99
N GLN A 115 -3.49 -16.14 5.86
CA GLN A 115 -3.13 -15.33 7.02
C GLN A 115 -2.53 -16.19 8.14
N GLY A 116 -1.70 -15.59 8.97
CA GLY A 116 -1.02 -16.29 10.05
C GLY A 116 0.03 -17.28 9.54
N LYS A 117 0.17 -18.41 10.20
CA LYS A 117 1.06 -19.53 9.81
C LYS A 117 2.53 -19.13 9.55
N GLY A 118 2.98 -17.96 9.97
CA GLY A 118 4.34 -17.48 9.71
C GLY A 118 4.63 -17.06 8.26
N LEU A 119 3.66 -17.10 7.35
CA LEU A 119 3.85 -16.84 5.92
C LEU A 119 4.16 -15.37 5.60
N LYS A 120 3.71 -14.44 6.42
CA LYS A 120 3.96 -12.99 6.27
C LYS A 120 3.58 -12.44 4.89
N ILE A 121 2.50 -12.94 4.28
CA ILE A 121 2.07 -12.61 2.91
C ILE A 121 1.93 -11.09 2.72
N GLY A 122 1.29 -10.38 3.63
CA GLY A 122 1.15 -8.92 3.53
C GLY A 122 2.50 -8.20 3.40
N ARG A 123 3.52 -8.64 4.15
CA ARG A 123 4.90 -8.13 4.04
C ARG A 123 5.50 -8.42 2.66
N GLN A 124 5.31 -9.64 2.15
CA GLN A 124 5.81 -10.02 0.82
C GLN A 124 5.16 -9.16 -0.27
N VAL A 125 3.84 -8.89 -0.18
CA VAL A 125 3.14 -7.99 -1.10
C VAL A 125 3.72 -6.57 -1.04
N VAL A 126 3.93 -6.01 0.15
CA VAL A 126 4.54 -4.67 0.30
C VAL A 126 5.96 -4.65 -0.29
N ASN A 127 6.78 -5.68 -0.06
CA ASN A 127 8.12 -5.78 -0.65
C ASN A 127 8.07 -5.88 -2.17
N PHE A 128 7.12 -6.66 -2.71
CA PHE A 128 6.89 -6.70 -4.15
C PHE A 128 6.55 -5.31 -4.71
N ILE A 129 5.64 -4.57 -4.08
CA ILE A 129 5.26 -3.21 -4.52
C ILE A 129 6.47 -2.27 -4.49
N LYS A 130 7.32 -2.32 -3.45
CA LYS A 130 8.55 -1.51 -3.37
C LYS A 130 9.46 -1.77 -4.57
N LEU A 131 9.77 -3.05 -4.83
CA LEU A 131 10.64 -3.45 -5.94
C LEU A 131 10.04 -3.05 -7.29
N TRP A 132 8.75 -3.25 -7.45
CA TRP A 132 8.07 -2.97 -8.70
C TRP A 132 8.07 -1.48 -9.06
N PHE A 133 7.90 -0.60 -8.09
CA PHE A 133 7.99 0.85 -8.33
C PHE A 133 9.41 1.39 -8.39
N LEU A 134 10.42 0.62 -7.98
CA LEU A 134 11.84 0.91 -8.17
C LEU A 134 12.38 0.43 -9.52
N ASP A 135 11.62 -0.38 -10.26
CA ASP A 135 12.04 -0.91 -11.56
C ASP A 135 12.23 0.23 -12.57
N ASP A 136 13.40 0.24 -13.24
CA ASP A 136 13.76 1.25 -14.25
C ASP A 136 12.83 1.24 -15.47
N ASN A 137 12.10 0.13 -15.71
CA ASN A 137 11.08 0.04 -16.75
C ASN A 137 9.74 0.67 -16.38
N ASN A 138 9.60 1.24 -15.18
CA ASN A 138 8.39 1.93 -14.78
C ASN A 138 8.18 3.17 -15.67
N LYS A 139 6.95 3.32 -16.16
CA LYS A 139 6.61 4.42 -17.09
C LYS A 139 6.63 5.80 -16.44
N THR A 140 6.64 5.88 -15.13
CA THR A 140 6.63 7.14 -14.38
C THR A 140 7.56 7.06 -13.19
N GLY A 141 8.23 8.18 -12.86
CA GLY A 141 9.02 8.25 -11.65
C GLY A 141 8.10 8.19 -10.43
N CYS A 142 8.43 7.33 -9.48
CA CYS A 142 7.78 7.24 -8.19
C CYS A 142 8.82 7.35 -7.08
N ARG A 143 8.71 8.39 -6.24
CA ARG A 143 9.63 8.58 -5.11
C ARG A 143 9.12 7.96 -3.82
N PHE A 144 7.82 8.04 -3.61
CA PHE A 144 7.19 7.63 -2.36
C PHE A 144 6.05 6.64 -2.59
N LEU A 145 5.90 5.70 -1.66
CA LEU A 145 4.64 5.01 -1.45
C LEU A 145 3.90 5.69 -0.32
N VAL A 146 2.59 5.80 -0.46
CA VAL A 146 1.68 6.41 0.52
C VAL A 146 0.57 5.42 0.84
N VAL A 147 0.09 5.43 2.06
CA VAL A 147 -1.08 4.66 2.51
C VAL A 147 -1.93 5.50 3.45
N ASP A 148 -3.23 5.40 3.32
CA ASP A 148 -4.20 5.80 4.34
C ASP A 148 -4.50 4.58 5.21
N ALA A 149 -3.64 4.35 6.20
CA ALA A 149 -3.73 3.18 7.06
C ALA A 149 -4.88 3.33 8.07
N TYR A 150 -5.75 2.34 8.19
CA TYR A 150 -6.74 2.34 9.27
C TYR A 150 -6.08 2.65 10.61
N ASN A 151 -6.67 3.53 11.39
CA ASN A 151 -6.16 3.96 12.70
C ASN A 151 -6.41 2.88 13.78
N LYS A 152 -5.94 1.67 13.47
CA LYS A 152 -5.97 0.49 14.34
C LYS A 152 -4.53 0.10 14.66
N PRO A 153 -4.18 -0.19 15.94
CA PRO A 153 -2.81 -0.46 16.35
C PRO A 153 -2.10 -1.53 15.53
N GLU A 154 -2.80 -2.62 15.18
CA GLU A 154 -2.27 -3.71 14.40
C GLU A 154 -1.95 -3.32 12.95
N VAL A 155 -2.78 -2.47 12.32
CA VAL A 155 -2.57 -1.99 10.95
C VAL A 155 -1.43 -0.97 10.91
N LEU A 156 -1.41 -0.03 11.85
CA LEU A 156 -0.34 0.96 11.97
C LEU A 156 1.01 0.27 12.21
N SER A 157 1.06 -0.67 13.16
CA SER A 157 2.26 -1.46 13.44
C SER A 157 2.73 -2.27 12.23
N PHE A 158 1.81 -2.83 11.44
CA PHE A 158 2.13 -3.53 10.20
C PHE A 158 2.88 -2.61 9.23
N TYR A 159 2.38 -1.40 8.97
CA TYR A 159 3.03 -0.47 8.05
C TYR A 159 4.36 0.06 8.61
N GLU A 160 4.46 0.35 9.91
CA GLU A 160 5.73 0.76 10.56
C GLU A 160 6.81 -0.32 10.41
N GLN A 161 6.46 -1.61 10.67
CA GLN A 161 7.37 -2.75 10.49
C GLN A 161 7.79 -2.94 9.03
N ASN A 162 7.01 -2.45 8.07
CA ASN A 162 7.33 -2.45 6.65
C ASN A 162 8.06 -1.18 6.19
N GLY A 163 8.46 -0.29 7.13
CA GLY A 163 9.29 0.88 6.86
C GLY A 163 8.53 2.15 6.55
N PHE A 164 7.20 2.16 6.64
CA PHE A 164 6.40 3.36 6.54
C PHE A 164 6.54 4.22 7.80
N LYS A 165 6.34 5.51 7.64
CA LYS A 165 6.38 6.52 8.70
C LYS A 165 5.16 7.40 8.59
N TYR A 166 4.65 7.89 9.72
CA TYR A 166 3.59 8.88 9.72
C TYR A 166 4.03 10.15 8.98
N LEU A 167 3.19 10.67 8.11
CA LEU A 167 3.45 11.95 7.45
C LEU A 167 3.35 13.09 8.47
N TYR A 168 2.36 13.07 9.34
CA TYR A 168 2.19 14.02 10.42
C TYR A 168 2.80 13.49 11.73
N ALA A 169 3.33 14.39 12.57
CA ALA A 169 4.01 13.98 13.80
C ALA A 169 3.05 13.39 14.82
N THR A 170 1.87 14.00 14.93
CA THR A 170 0.78 13.59 15.82
C THR A 170 -0.52 13.45 15.04
N GLU A 171 -1.52 12.83 15.65
CA GLU A 171 -2.86 12.78 15.08
C GLU A 171 -3.52 14.17 15.06
N ASP A 172 -3.21 15.01 16.06
CA ASP A 172 -3.74 16.36 16.11
C ASP A 172 -3.18 17.25 14.99
N ASP A 173 -1.88 17.13 14.66
CA ASP A 173 -1.30 17.80 13.48
C ASP A 173 -2.03 17.39 12.18
N GLU A 174 -2.42 16.12 12.08
CA GLU A 174 -3.13 15.58 10.92
C GLU A 174 -4.57 16.06 10.85
N LYS A 175 -5.29 16.09 11.99
CA LYS A 175 -6.63 16.67 12.10
C LYS A 175 -6.65 18.15 11.69
N GLU A 176 -5.71 18.93 12.19
CA GLU A 176 -5.59 20.34 11.82
C GLU A 176 -5.36 20.51 10.31
N ALA A 177 -4.45 19.73 9.73
CA ALA A 177 -4.12 19.81 8.31
C ALA A 177 -5.26 19.34 7.40
N THR A 178 -6.05 18.38 7.84
CA THR A 178 -7.22 17.84 7.11
C THR A 178 -8.53 18.54 7.46
N GLN A 179 -8.50 19.50 8.38
CA GLN A 179 -9.69 20.21 8.90
C GLN A 179 -10.75 19.23 9.43
N SER A 180 -10.30 18.20 10.13
CA SER A 180 -11.19 17.19 10.70
C SER A 180 -11.61 17.55 12.11
N ASP A 181 -12.91 17.63 12.36
CA ASP A 181 -13.50 17.83 13.69
C ASP A 181 -13.76 16.52 14.44
N SER A 182 -13.32 15.37 13.89
CA SER A 182 -13.52 14.07 14.51
C SER A 182 -12.71 13.92 15.79
N GLU A 183 -13.24 13.23 16.80
CA GLU A 183 -12.53 12.92 18.05
C GLU A 183 -11.26 12.11 17.77
N SER A 184 -11.33 11.13 16.86
CA SER A 184 -10.19 10.42 16.32
C SER A 184 -10.30 10.26 14.79
N LEU A 185 -9.19 10.15 14.09
CA LEU A 185 -9.16 9.88 12.68
C LEU A 185 -9.45 8.39 12.40
N ASN A 186 -10.20 8.11 11.35
CA ASN A 186 -10.43 6.74 10.89
C ASN A 186 -9.18 6.11 10.28
N THR A 187 -8.35 6.95 9.67
CA THR A 187 -7.09 6.53 9.02
C THR A 187 -5.96 7.49 9.40
N ARG A 188 -4.72 7.04 9.23
CA ARG A 188 -3.51 7.84 9.40
C ARG A 188 -2.70 7.80 8.11
N LEU A 189 -2.29 8.96 7.63
CA LEU A 189 -1.48 9.06 6.43
C LEU A 189 -0.03 8.69 6.74
N MET A 190 0.44 7.63 6.08
CA MET A 190 1.82 7.15 6.21
C MET A 190 2.51 7.13 4.86
N PHE A 191 3.83 7.31 4.87
CA PHE A 191 4.64 7.29 3.65
C PHE A 191 5.93 6.50 3.81
N LEU A 192 6.47 6.04 2.68
CA LEU A 192 7.74 5.35 2.60
C LEU A 192 8.57 5.94 1.46
N ASP A 193 9.83 6.26 1.73
CA ASP A 193 10.80 6.72 0.73
C ASP A 193 11.44 5.50 0.06
N LEU A 194 11.10 5.25 -1.20
CA LEU A 194 11.52 4.06 -1.95
C LEU A 194 13.04 3.92 -2.04
N LEU A 195 13.77 5.04 -2.24
CA LEU A 195 15.23 4.99 -2.38
C LEU A 195 15.97 4.76 -1.05
N HIS A 196 15.26 4.84 0.07
CA HIS A 196 15.86 4.74 1.41
C HIS A 196 15.12 3.74 2.30
N THR A 197 14.46 2.78 1.69
CA THR A 197 13.78 1.69 2.40
C THR A 197 14.62 0.42 2.35
N THR A 198 14.46 -0.41 3.37
CA THR A 198 15.01 -1.77 3.38
C THR A 198 13.98 -2.70 2.75
N ILE A 199 14.43 -3.56 1.86
CA ILE A 199 13.65 -4.70 1.38
C ILE A 199 13.93 -5.82 2.38
N LEU A 200 12.90 -6.25 3.10
CA LEU A 200 13.01 -7.17 4.23
C LEU A 200 12.63 -8.59 3.84
#